data_4e56bd81c42ece0bfebf06faa6c6d891
#
_entry.id   4e56bd81c42ece0bfebf06faa6c6d891
#
_cell.length_a   1.000
_cell.length_b   1.000
_cell.length_c   1.000
_cell.angle_alpha   90.00
_cell.angle_beta   90.00
_cell.angle_gamma   90.00
#
_symmetry.space_group_name_H-M   'P 1'
#
loop_
_entity.id
_entity.type
_entity.pdbx_description
1 polymer ?
#
loop_
_entity_poly.entity_id
_entity_poly.type
_entity_poly.pdbx_seq_one_letter_code
_entity_poly.pdbx_strand_id
1 'polypeptide(L)'
;MQTNYKQIKFTGDIFRVSYNQRPTQDGNIKWLYHALKNPLQLATSLAVETELFSKQDISLVSSGYRMIDEEISMEGWPKLFYHNDFSEEFLQQVWLNFKNSIVIAFELPELLKSALDNLNIPFVDIIIHPVRFLDDLVFGIRSNNREISQLLQNYLIPEESILIQAGIVMASMNRLKRLDITGKAALFAGQTTDDKVLIDEGKFHKVSNFLDKFSEISNSYDTLIIKSHPYSADPFEAISISRLFNNCITVTDNFYYLMSHENIEAVYSISSSTSIEARYLGKEGYHLAKYPFRFTEDFNEGEFQLGSFFTVDDAIFSADFWRTILAPLVSTTPLTDVKIPKKPNRIRTSLRSFWGFNFVDTDIICQIYKQ
;
A
#
# COMPACT_ATOMS: atom_id res chain seq x y z
N MET A 1 24.27 -2.57 24.25
CA MET A 1 25.23 -1.70 23.54
C MET A 1 24.43 -0.54 22.95
N GLN A 2 24.66 0.71 23.36
CA GLN A 2 24.04 1.86 22.70
C GLN A 2 24.62 1.94 21.29
N THR A 3 23.82 1.53 20.31
CA THR A 3 24.15 1.74 18.88
C THR A 3 24.08 3.23 18.63
N ASN A 4 25.17 3.80 18.18
CA ASN A 4 25.35 5.26 18.08
C ASN A 4 24.76 5.76 16.72
N TYR A 5 23.42 5.67 16.56
CA TYR A 5 22.75 6.28 15.41
C TYR A 5 22.88 7.79 15.48
N LYS A 6 23.20 8.41 14.35
CA LYS A 6 23.48 9.85 14.26
C LYS A 6 22.33 10.59 13.58
N GLN A 7 21.52 9.88 12.80
CA GLN A 7 20.51 10.50 11.94
C GLN A 7 19.36 9.54 11.66
N ILE A 8 18.25 10.12 11.20
CA ILE A 8 17.11 9.42 10.60
C ILE A 8 17.10 9.77 9.13
N LYS A 9 17.02 8.75 8.26
CA LYS A 9 16.96 8.92 6.80
C LYS A 9 15.64 8.42 6.25
N PHE A 10 15.07 9.19 5.33
CA PHE A 10 13.85 8.82 4.62
C PHE A 10 14.19 8.26 3.24
N THR A 11 13.53 7.17 2.89
CA THR A 11 13.63 6.53 1.57
C THR A 11 12.32 5.81 1.22
N GLY A 12 12.33 4.99 0.19
CA GLY A 12 11.22 4.15 -0.25
C GLY A 12 11.63 3.31 -1.46
N ASP A 13 10.69 3.00 -2.35
CA ASP A 13 11.01 2.30 -3.58
C ASP A 13 11.66 3.25 -4.60
N ILE A 14 12.94 3.53 -4.36
CA ILE A 14 13.77 4.39 -5.21
C ILE A 14 14.13 3.74 -6.55
N PHE A 15 13.91 2.44 -6.70
CA PHE A 15 14.19 1.69 -7.94
C PHE A 15 13.04 1.77 -8.93
N ARG A 16 11.86 2.19 -8.47
CA ARG A 16 10.68 2.28 -9.31
C ARG A 16 10.86 3.24 -10.47
N VAL A 17 10.61 2.73 -11.67
CA VAL A 17 10.48 3.55 -12.88
C VAL A 17 9.00 3.83 -13.13
N SER A 18 8.61 5.09 -13.30
CA SER A 18 7.23 5.48 -13.64
C SER A 18 7.20 6.16 -14.98
N TYR A 19 6.27 5.76 -15.83
CA TYR A 19 5.90 6.54 -17.00
C TYR A 19 4.76 7.50 -16.63
N ASN A 20 4.96 8.80 -16.93
CA ASN A 20 3.97 9.87 -16.98
C ASN A 20 2.98 10.10 -15.83
N GLN A 21 2.97 11.32 -15.31
CA GLN A 21 1.90 12.04 -14.60
C GLN A 21 1.38 11.49 -13.26
N ARG A 22 1.81 10.32 -12.79
CA ARG A 22 1.48 9.88 -11.43
C ARG A 22 2.43 10.52 -10.42
N PRO A 23 1.98 10.72 -9.17
CA PRO A 23 2.90 11.05 -8.09
C PRO A 23 4.06 10.05 -8.13
N THR A 24 5.26 10.54 -8.37
CA THR A 24 6.44 9.70 -8.34
C THR A 24 6.61 9.17 -6.92
N GLN A 25 7.28 8.04 -6.76
CA GLN A 25 7.63 7.55 -5.43
C GLN A 25 8.40 8.59 -4.62
N ASP A 26 9.24 9.39 -5.28
CA ASP A 26 9.91 10.55 -4.68
C ASP A 26 8.92 11.55 -4.07
N GLY A 27 7.78 11.79 -4.71
CA GLY A 27 6.71 12.64 -4.18
C GLY A 27 6.13 12.09 -2.87
N ASN A 28 5.91 10.78 -2.79
CA ASN A 28 5.41 10.11 -1.58
C ASN A 28 6.45 10.12 -0.46
N ILE A 29 7.73 9.88 -0.78
CA ILE A 29 8.84 9.95 0.19
C ILE A 29 8.97 11.39 0.73
N LYS A 30 8.91 12.40 -0.14
CA LYS A 30 8.93 13.82 0.27
C LYS A 30 7.74 14.16 1.16
N TRP A 31 6.54 13.70 0.81
CA TRP A 31 5.36 13.90 1.64
C TRP A 31 5.56 13.32 3.03
N LEU A 32 6.00 12.06 3.13
CA LEU A 32 6.24 11.39 4.40
C LEU A 32 7.31 12.13 5.23
N TYR A 33 8.41 12.54 4.59
CA TYR A 33 9.45 13.33 5.23
C TYR A 33 8.90 14.65 5.82
N HIS A 34 8.16 15.43 5.06
CA HIS A 34 7.59 16.69 5.55
C HIS A 34 6.57 16.47 6.67
N ALA A 35 5.80 15.39 6.60
CA ALA A 35 4.82 15.05 7.63
C ALA A 35 5.47 14.60 8.95
N LEU A 36 6.58 13.86 8.88
CA LEU A 36 7.20 13.21 10.05
C LEU A 36 8.48 13.86 10.55
N LYS A 37 9.10 14.78 9.80
CA LYS A 37 10.34 15.45 10.21
C LYS A 37 10.24 16.05 11.62
N ASN A 38 9.22 16.86 11.87
CA ASN A 38 9.07 17.54 13.16
C ASN A 38 8.76 16.56 14.30
N PRO A 39 7.80 15.63 14.19
CA PRO A 39 7.59 14.59 15.20
C PRO A 39 8.85 13.83 15.57
N LEU A 40 9.64 13.41 14.58
CA LEU A 40 10.89 12.66 14.79
C LEU A 40 11.98 13.51 15.46
N GLN A 41 12.16 14.76 15.05
CA GLN A 41 13.11 15.68 15.68
C GLN A 41 12.73 15.96 17.14
N LEU A 42 11.44 16.16 17.43
CA LEU A 42 10.93 16.34 18.79
C LEU A 42 11.12 15.08 19.65
N ALA A 43 11.02 13.90 19.04
CA ALA A 43 11.14 12.65 19.76
C ALA A 43 12.59 12.29 20.10
N THR A 44 13.55 12.47 19.22
CA THR A 44 14.87 11.85 19.31
C THR A 44 16.03 12.86 19.36
N SER A 45 15.83 14.09 18.99
CA SER A 45 16.89 15.12 18.79
C SER A 45 17.94 14.74 17.72
N LEU A 46 17.68 13.69 16.91
CA LEU A 46 18.57 13.31 15.80
C LEU A 46 18.35 14.22 14.59
N ALA A 47 19.37 14.36 13.77
CA ALA A 47 19.22 14.95 12.45
C ALA A 47 18.23 14.10 11.61
N VAL A 48 17.32 14.76 10.90
CA VAL A 48 16.35 14.10 10.02
C VAL A 48 16.59 14.53 8.58
N GLU A 49 16.97 13.58 7.75
CA GLU A 49 17.39 13.80 6.38
C GLU A 49 16.59 12.96 5.39
N THR A 50 16.45 13.45 4.17
CA THR A 50 15.79 12.75 3.08
C THR A 50 16.82 12.21 2.11
N GLU A 51 16.82 10.91 1.88
CA GLU A 51 17.57 10.27 0.78
C GLU A 51 16.63 10.10 -0.42
N LEU A 52 16.67 11.07 -1.31
CA LEU A 52 15.93 11.06 -2.56
C LEU A 52 16.91 10.92 -3.70
N PHE A 53 16.73 9.86 -4.45
CA PHE A 53 17.57 9.60 -5.60
C PHE A 53 16.83 10.00 -6.88
N SER A 54 17.43 10.88 -7.68
CA SER A 54 16.91 11.20 -9.00
C SER A 54 17.29 10.12 -10.01
N LYS A 55 16.44 9.84 -10.97
CA LYS A 55 16.55 8.71 -11.91
C LYS A 55 17.84 8.69 -12.76
N GLN A 56 18.69 9.71 -12.69
CA GLN A 56 19.76 9.85 -13.66
C GLN A 56 21.18 9.67 -13.13
N ASP A 57 21.43 9.69 -11.81
CA ASP A 57 22.82 9.77 -11.32
C ASP A 57 23.06 9.11 -9.96
N ILE A 58 22.50 7.92 -9.76
CA ILE A 58 22.54 7.36 -8.42
C ILE A 58 23.26 6.04 -8.43
N SER A 59 24.39 6.04 -7.75
CA SER A 59 25.22 4.84 -7.61
C SER A 59 24.44 3.65 -7.03
N LEU A 60 23.56 3.86 -6.05
CA LEU A 60 22.76 2.81 -5.45
C LEU A 60 21.73 2.24 -6.43
N VAL A 61 20.93 3.07 -7.10
CA VAL A 61 19.93 2.60 -8.07
C VAL A 61 20.62 1.86 -9.22
N SER A 62 21.67 2.47 -9.78
CA SER A 62 22.44 1.87 -10.88
C SER A 62 23.11 0.55 -10.46
N SER A 63 23.63 0.45 -9.23
CA SER A 63 24.25 -0.82 -8.77
C SER A 63 23.21 -1.94 -8.62
N GLY A 64 21.97 -1.61 -8.23
CA GLY A 64 20.88 -2.58 -8.18
C GLY A 64 20.55 -3.16 -9.55
N TYR A 65 20.36 -2.30 -10.55
CA TYR A 65 20.05 -2.76 -11.90
C TYR A 65 21.24 -3.49 -12.56
N ARG A 66 22.47 -3.02 -12.36
CA ARG A 66 23.67 -3.75 -12.84
C ARG A 66 23.82 -5.14 -12.22
N MET A 67 23.44 -5.29 -10.95
CA MET A 67 23.53 -6.57 -10.25
C MET A 67 22.72 -7.68 -10.94
N ILE A 68 21.62 -7.32 -11.61
CA ILE A 68 20.75 -8.25 -12.33
C ILE A 68 20.92 -8.16 -13.86
N ASP A 69 21.96 -7.46 -14.34
CA ASP A 69 22.24 -7.23 -15.77
C ASP A 69 21.06 -6.62 -16.55
N GLU A 70 20.38 -5.64 -15.93
CA GLU A 70 19.23 -4.95 -16.51
C GLU A 70 19.47 -3.43 -16.60
N GLU A 71 18.78 -2.80 -17.56
CA GLU A 71 18.70 -1.35 -17.64
C GLU A 71 17.63 -0.80 -16.65
N ILE A 72 17.79 0.47 -16.29
CA ILE A 72 16.78 1.19 -15.48
C ILE A 72 15.52 1.39 -16.34
N SER A 73 14.57 0.49 -16.22
CA SER A 73 13.37 0.43 -17.06
C SER A 73 12.16 -0.13 -16.30
N MET A 74 10.97 0.02 -16.90
CA MET A 74 9.75 -0.62 -16.39
C MET A 74 9.81 -2.15 -16.44
N GLU A 75 10.56 -2.71 -17.37
CA GLU A 75 10.77 -4.14 -17.52
C GLU A 75 11.79 -4.68 -16.51
N GLY A 76 12.81 -3.90 -16.20
CA GLY A 76 13.83 -4.24 -15.21
C GLY A 76 13.35 -4.12 -13.77
N TRP A 77 12.47 -3.13 -13.47
CA TRP A 77 11.99 -2.92 -12.11
C TRP A 77 11.32 -4.14 -11.47
N PRO A 78 10.37 -4.87 -12.11
CA PRO A 78 9.80 -6.09 -11.55
C PRO A 78 10.82 -7.18 -11.25
N LYS A 79 11.85 -7.34 -12.10
CA LYS A 79 12.91 -8.32 -11.90
C LYS A 79 13.76 -8.00 -10.66
N LEU A 80 13.94 -6.71 -10.40
CA LEU A 80 14.71 -6.21 -9.26
C LEU A 80 13.92 -6.26 -7.94
N PHE A 81 12.61 -6.07 -7.97
CA PHE A 81 11.78 -5.79 -6.80
C PHE A 81 11.90 -6.84 -5.68
N TYR A 82 11.91 -8.14 -6.02
CA TYR A 82 12.05 -9.26 -5.09
C TYR A 82 13.43 -9.91 -5.12
N HIS A 83 14.39 -9.33 -5.84
CA HIS A 83 15.72 -9.89 -5.93
C HIS A 83 16.41 -9.89 -4.56
N ASN A 84 17.06 -10.98 -4.17
CA ASN A 84 17.65 -11.18 -2.84
C ASN A 84 19.09 -11.77 -2.89
N ASP A 85 19.66 -11.90 -4.07
CA ASP A 85 21.07 -12.27 -4.25
C ASP A 85 21.88 -10.98 -4.50
N PHE A 86 22.71 -10.58 -3.51
CA PHE A 86 23.33 -9.27 -3.48
C PHE A 86 24.78 -9.30 -3.95
N SER A 87 25.12 -8.45 -4.91
CA SER A 87 26.52 -8.16 -5.19
C SER A 87 27.17 -7.35 -4.05
N GLU A 88 28.49 -7.51 -3.88
CA GLU A 88 29.26 -6.71 -2.91
C GLU A 88 29.13 -5.21 -3.19
N GLU A 89 29.14 -4.81 -4.47
CA GLU A 89 28.97 -3.42 -4.88
C GLU A 89 27.65 -2.86 -4.40
N PHE A 90 26.54 -3.59 -4.60
CA PHE A 90 25.20 -3.15 -4.16
C PHE A 90 25.14 -3.00 -2.64
N LEU A 91 25.60 -4.01 -1.88
CA LEU A 91 25.61 -3.92 -0.41
C LEU A 91 26.50 -2.77 0.08
N GLN A 92 27.63 -2.52 -0.58
CA GLN A 92 28.48 -1.38 -0.24
C GLN A 92 27.76 -0.05 -0.46
N GLN A 93 26.99 0.10 -1.55
CA GLN A 93 26.20 1.30 -1.82
C GLN A 93 25.09 1.47 -0.77
N VAL A 94 24.38 0.40 -0.40
CA VAL A 94 23.37 0.45 0.69
C VAL A 94 24.03 0.89 2.01
N TRP A 95 25.16 0.28 2.37
CA TRP A 95 25.88 0.63 3.59
C TRP A 95 26.37 2.08 3.61
N LEU A 96 26.96 2.58 2.52
CA LEU A 96 27.43 3.96 2.43
C LEU A 96 26.28 4.98 2.63
N ASN A 97 25.11 4.69 2.05
CA ASN A 97 23.96 5.58 2.15
C ASN A 97 23.28 5.53 3.53
N PHE A 98 23.20 4.38 4.18
CA PHE A 98 22.36 4.19 5.36
C PHE A 98 23.12 3.85 6.66
N LYS A 99 24.44 3.73 6.66
CA LYS A 99 25.24 3.48 7.87
C LYS A 99 24.96 4.53 8.95
N ASN A 100 24.90 4.08 10.20
CA ASN A 100 24.63 4.90 11.39
C ASN A 100 23.28 5.66 11.33
N SER A 101 22.32 5.16 10.55
CA SER A 101 21.00 5.76 10.40
C SER A 101 19.91 4.81 10.90
N ILE A 102 18.78 5.40 11.31
CA ILE A 102 17.50 4.71 11.38
C ILE A 102 16.76 5.07 10.09
N VAL A 103 16.28 4.09 9.35
CA VAL A 103 15.62 4.30 8.07
C VAL A 103 14.10 4.36 8.28
N ILE A 104 13.46 5.44 7.85
CA ILE A 104 12.00 5.56 7.74
C ILE A 104 11.65 5.48 6.27
N ALA A 105 10.88 4.48 5.89
CA ALA A 105 10.61 4.22 4.48
C ALA A 105 9.12 4.33 4.15
N PHE A 106 8.83 4.75 2.94
CA PHE A 106 7.50 4.66 2.34
C PHE A 106 7.50 3.58 1.27
N GLU A 107 6.82 2.46 1.56
CA GLU A 107 6.67 1.35 0.62
C GLU A 107 8.01 0.74 0.18
N LEU A 108 8.82 0.32 1.13
CA LEU A 108 10.15 -0.25 0.90
C LEU A 108 10.08 -1.49 -0.01
N PRO A 109 10.84 -1.55 -1.13
CA PRO A 109 10.91 -2.75 -1.96
C PRO A 109 11.61 -3.88 -1.20
N GLU A 110 11.23 -5.13 -1.46
CA GLU A 110 11.80 -6.28 -0.75
C GLU A 110 13.32 -6.41 -0.96
N LEU A 111 13.85 -5.99 -2.12
CA LEU A 111 15.29 -5.87 -2.37
C LEU A 111 15.98 -5.02 -1.30
N LEU A 112 15.54 -3.76 -1.13
CA LEU A 112 16.20 -2.84 -0.21
C LEU A 112 15.95 -3.24 1.24
N LYS A 113 14.75 -3.75 1.55
CA LYS A 113 14.42 -4.32 2.85
C LYS A 113 15.41 -5.42 3.24
N SER A 114 15.61 -6.41 2.36
CA SER A 114 16.49 -7.55 2.62
C SER A 114 17.97 -7.13 2.69
N ALA A 115 18.38 -6.13 1.92
CA ALA A 115 19.73 -5.58 2.02
C ALA A 115 19.97 -4.85 3.36
N LEU A 116 18.99 -4.06 3.83
CA LEU A 116 19.06 -3.42 5.15
C LEU A 116 19.11 -4.45 6.28
N ASP A 117 18.32 -5.53 6.17
CA ASP A 117 18.35 -6.66 7.10
C ASP A 117 19.74 -7.34 7.14
N ASN A 118 20.30 -7.63 5.97
CA ASN A 118 21.65 -8.23 5.84
C ASN A 118 22.73 -7.38 6.52
N LEU A 119 22.60 -6.06 6.39
CA LEU A 119 23.55 -5.09 6.98
C LEU A 119 23.21 -4.69 8.43
N ASN A 120 22.19 -5.28 9.04
CA ASN A 120 21.69 -4.93 10.38
C ASN A 120 21.37 -3.43 10.55
N ILE A 121 20.85 -2.80 9.50
CA ILE A 121 20.39 -1.41 9.51
C ILE A 121 18.91 -1.39 9.88
N PRO A 122 18.51 -0.74 11.00
CA PRO A 122 17.13 -0.74 11.44
C PRO A 122 16.27 0.14 10.52
N PHE A 123 15.06 -0.35 10.22
CA PHE A 123 14.08 0.42 9.47
C PHE A 123 12.68 0.36 10.10
N VAL A 124 11.89 1.36 9.78
CA VAL A 124 10.44 1.40 9.93
C VAL A 124 9.84 1.67 8.55
N ASP A 125 9.16 0.69 7.99
CA ASP A 125 8.52 0.77 6.67
C ASP A 125 7.03 1.05 6.83
N ILE A 126 6.53 2.03 6.11
CA ILE A 126 5.19 2.57 6.21
C ILE A 126 4.51 2.43 4.86
N ILE A 127 3.37 1.77 4.84
CA ILE A 127 2.49 1.69 3.65
C ILE A 127 1.14 2.29 3.98
N ILE A 128 0.40 2.71 2.95
CA ILE A 128 -1.01 3.03 3.15
C ILE A 128 -1.77 1.71 3.29
N HIS A 129 -2.55 1.58 4.37
CA HIS A 129 -3.36 0.39 4.61
C HIS A 129 -4.37 0.14 3.47
N PRO A 130 -4.69 -1.11 3.12
CA PRO A 130 -5.64 -1.43 2.06
C PRO A 130 -7.05 -0.87 2.29
N VAL A 131 -7.52 -0.77 3.53
CA VAL A 131 -8.85 -0.22 3.84
C VAL A 131 -8.86 1.30 3.62
N ARG A 132 -9.72 1.77 2.72
CA ARG A 132 -9.77 3.16 2.26
C ARG A 132 -11.06 3.91 2.63
N PHE A 133 -12.06 3.24 3.18
CA PHE A 133 -13.38 3.81 3.50
C PHE A 133 -13.45 4.45 4.89
N LEU A 134 -12.38 4.44 5.68
CA LEU A 134 -12.33 5.07 7.00
C LEU A 134 -12.34 6.60 6.90
N ASP A 135 -12.61 7.28 8.01
CA ASP A 135 -12.65 8.76 8.08
C ASP A 135 -11.37 9.43 7.56
N ASP A 136 -10.21 8.79 7.74
CA ASP A 136 -8.95 9.19 7.11
C ASP A 136 -8.12 7.97 6.73
N LEU A 137 -6.94 8.19 6.15
CA LEU A 137 -5.99 7.12 5.85
C LEU A 137 -5.44 6.53 7.15
N VAL A 138 -5.36 5.21 7.17
CA VAL A 138 -4.61 4.44 8.15
C VAL A 138 -3.40 3.80 7.48
N PHE A 139 -2.45 3.36 8.25
CA PHE A 139 -1.15 2.91 7.74
C PHE A 139 -0.84 1.49 8.22
N GLY A 140 -0.17 0.74 7.36
CA GLY A 140 0.55 -0.46 7.76
C GLY A 140 1.98 -0.07 8.12
N ILE A 141 2.45 -0.49 9.29
CA ILE A 141 3.82 -0.21 9.76
C ILE A 141 4.50 -1.51 10.10
N ARG A 142 5.70 -1.73 9.59
CA ARG A 142 6.56 -2.86 9.95
C ARG A 142 7.99 -2.41 10.26
N SER A 143 8.72 -3.23 10.99
CA SER A 143 10.14 -3.02 11.28
C SER A 143 10.89 -4.36 11.29
N ASN A 144 12.20 -4.32 11.01
CA ASN A 144 13.09 -5.46 11.26
C ASN A 144 13.56 -5.55 12.72
N ASN A 145 13.25 -4.57 13.53
CA ASN A 145 13.56 -4.60 14.97
C ASN A 145 12.38 -5.19 15.76
N ARG A 146 12.67 -6.27 16.51
CA ARG A 146 11.64 -7.00 17.27
C ARG A 146 11.00 -6.15 18.37
N GLU A 147 11.78 -5.33 19.08
CA GLU A 147 11.26 -4.50 20.17
C GLU A 147 10.36 -3.40 19.63
N ILE A 148 10.72 -2.78 18.49
CA ILE A 148 9.84 -1.84 17.79
C ILE A 148 8.52 -2.52 17.41
N SER A 149 8.59 -3.72 16.82
CA SER A 149 7.38 -4.45 16.42
C SER A 149 6.49 -4.80 17.60
N GLN A 150 7.07 -5.14 18.77
CA GLN A 150 6.29 -5.35 19.99
C GLN A 150 5.61 -4.07 20.50
N LEU A 151 6.29 -2.93 20.40
CA LEU A 151 5.72 -1.64 20.81
C LEU A 151 4.62 -1.16 19.85
N LEU A 152 4.69 -1.50 18.55
CA LEU A 152 3.64 -1.20 17.58
C LEU A 152 2.29 -1.84 17.93
N GLN A 153 2.27 -2.97 18.64
CA GLN A 153 1.03 -3.62 19.10
C GLN A 153 0.16 -2.68 19.96
N ASN A 154 0.77 -1.74 20.68
CA ASN A 154 0.05 -0.79 21.52
C ASN A 154 -0.73 0.28 20.71
N TYR A 155 -0.51 0.33 19.39
CA TYR A 155 -1.11 1.30 18.47
C TYR A 155 -2.03 0.67 17.45
N LEU A 156 -2.31 -0.63 17.56
CA LEU A 156 -3.23 -1.31 16.66
C LEU A 156 -4.62 -0.70 16.72
N ILE A 157 -5.18 -0.49 15.54
CA ILE A 157 -6.60 -0.12 15.42
C ILE A 157 -7.44 -1.36 15.67
N PRO A 158 -8.42 -1.31 16.56
CA PRO A 158 -9.34 -2.43 16.77
C PRO A 158 -10.12 -2.74 15.48
N GLU A 159 -10.17 -4.00 15.08
CA GLU A 159 -10.94 -4.45 13.91
C GLU A 159 -12.41 -4.04 14.00
N GLU A 160 -12.99 -4.08 15.20
CA GLU A 160 -14.35 -3.64 15.46
C GLU A 160 -14.61 -2.21 14.98
N SER A 161 -13.64 -1.29 15.11
CA SER A 161 -13.78 0.08 14.62
C SER A 161 -13.84 0.16 13.09
N ILE A 162 -13.14 -0.73 12.39
CA ILE A 162 -13.21 -0.84 10.93
C ILE A 162 -14.59 -1.37 10.52
N LEU A 163 -15.08 -2.39 11.18
CA LEU A 163 -16.41 -2.98 10.92
C LEU A 163 -17.56 -1.98 11.17
N ILE A 164 -17.46 -1.16 12.24
CA ILE A 164 -18.44 -0.11 12.51
C ILE A 164 -18.49 0.91 11.37
N GLN A 165 -17.34 1.37 10.89
CA GLN A 165 -17.27 2.32 9.78
C GLN A 165 -17.74 1.70 8.47
N ALA A 166 -17.43 0.43 8.21
CA ALA A 166 -17.97 -0.31 7.07
C ALA A 166 -19.50 -0.30 7.06
N GLY A 167 -20.13 -0.54 8.22
CA GLY A 167 -21.59 -0.48 8.37
C GLY A 167 -22.15 0.90 8.04
N ILE A 168 -21.48 1.98 8.44
CA ILE A 168 -21.90 3.36 8.13
C ILE A 168 -21.81 3.64 6.61
N VAL A 169 -20.73 3.20 5.97
CA VAL A 169 -20.56 3.33 4.51
C VAL A 169 -21.68 2.58 3.80
N MET A 170 -21.95 1.33 4.17
CA MET A 170 -23.01 0.52 3.59
C MET A 170 -24.40 1.14 3.78
N ALA A 171 -24.69 1.69 4.95
CA ALA A 171 -25.94 2.38 5.21
C ALA A 171 -26.12 3.62 4.31
N SER A 172 -25.05 4.35 4.04
CA SER A 172 -25.05 5.49 3.12
C SER A 172 -25.33 5.06 1.67
N MET A 173 -24.61 4.05 1.19
CA MET A 173 -24.70 3.56 -0.21
C MET A 173 -26.06 2.90 -0.49
N ASN A 174 -26.68 2.27 0.49
CA ASN A 174 -28.02 1.67 0.37
C ASN A 174 -29.16 2.67 0.05
N ARG A 175 -28.92 3.96 0.18
CA ARG A 175 -29.89 5.01 -0.18
C ARG A 175 -29.90 5.37 -1.67
N LEU A 176 -28.90 4.93 -2.43
CA LEU A 176 -28.77 5.23 -3.84
C LEU A 176 -29.71 4.33 -4.68
N LYS A 177 -30.03 4.79 -5.90
CA LYS A 177 -30.86 4.03 -6.84
C LYS A 177 -30.11 2.74 -7.22
N ARG A 178 -30.79 1.61 -7.17
CA ARG A 178 -30.21 0.30 -7.47
C ARG A 178 -29.96 0.11 -8.96
N LEU A 179 -28.83 -0.53 -9.27
CA LEU A 179 -28.59 -1.14 -10.58
C LEU A 179 -29.44 -2.43 -10.71
N ASP A 180 -29.88 -2.71 -11.91
CA ASP A 180 -30.55 -3.97 -12.22
C ASP A 180 -29.50 -5.05 -12.49
N ILE A 181 -29.22 -5.86 -11.45
CA ILE A 181 -28.28 -6.97 -11.52
C ILE A 181 -29.06 -8.26 -11.40
N THR A 182 -29.01 -9.08 -12.45
CA THR A 182 -29.76 -10.33 -12.50
C THR A 182 -29.04 -11.47 -11.78
N GLY A 183 -29.74 -12.17 -10.90
CA GLY A 183 -29.23 -13.36 -10.21
C GLY A 183 -28.05 -13.08 -9.29
N LYS A 184 -27.25 -14.11 -9.02
CA LYS A 184 -26.02 -14.04 -8.25
C LYS A 184 -24.90 -13.42 -9.07
N ALA A 185 -24.21 -12.46 -8.52
CA ALA A 185 -23.17 -11.73 -9.25
C ALA A 185 -21.81 -11.78 -8.53
N ALA A 186 -20.75 -11.81 -9.34
CA ALA A 186 -19.39 -11.53 -8.92
C ALA A 186 -18.91 -10.21 -9.55
N LEU A 187 -18.11 -9.45 -8.81
CA LEU A 187 -17.44 -8.25 -9.29
C LEU A 187 -15.95 -8.53 -9.51
N PHE A 188 -15.43 -8.27 -10.69
CA PHE A 188 -14.00 -8.13 -10.91
C PHE A 188 -13.60 -6.65 -10.85
N ALA A 189 -12.75 -6.30 -9.90
CA ALA A 189 -12.19 -4.97 -9.73
C ALA A 189 -10.83 -4.88 -10.44
N GLY A 190 -10.78 -4.14 -11.54
CA GLY A 190 -9.56 -3.89 -12.33
C GLY A 190 -8.53 -3.06 -11.56
N GLN A 191 -7.28 -3.16 -11.97
CA GLN A 191 -6.14 -2.45 -11.41
C GLN A 191 -5.38 -1.67 -12.48
N THR A 192 -4.47 -0.82 -12.06
CA THR A 192 -3.52 -0.17 -12.97
C THR A 192 -2.41 -1.15 -13.31
N THR A 193 -1.93 -1.12 -14.56
CA THR A 193 -1.02 -2.13 -15.12
C THR A 193 0.41 -2.10 -14.58
N ASP A 194 0.79 -1.03 -13.89
CA ASP A 194 2.14 -0.75 -13.37
C ASP A 194 2.17 -0.61 -11.83
N ASP A 195 1.25 -1.27 -11.14
CA ASP A 195 1.23 -1.31 -9.68
C ASP A 195 2.19 -2.38 -9.15
N LYS A 196 2.98 -2.04 -8.11
CA LYS A 196 3.91 -2.98 -7.46
C LYS A 196 3.25 -4.26 -6.93
N VAL A 197 1.97 -4.18 -6.55
CA VAL A 197 1.22 -5.34 -6.06
C VAL A 197 0.93 -6.36 -7.16
N LEU A 198 1.15 -6.01 -8.43
CA LEU A 198 1.06 -6.91 -9.57
C LEU A 198 2.40 -7.62 -9.89
N ILE A 199 3.48 -7.25 -9.19
CA ILE A 199 4.80 -7.85 -9.44
C ILE A 199 4.84 -9.24 -8.82
N ASP A 200 5.12 -10.23 -9.65
CA ASP A 200 5.41 -11.59 -9.24
C ASP A 200 6.38 -12.25 -10.24
N GLU A 201 7.31 -13.06 -9.74
CA GLU A 201 8.33 -13.73 -10.55
C GLU A 201 9.02 -12.82 -11.58
N GLY A 202 9.33 -11.58 -11.21
CA GLY A 202 10.06 -10.63 -12.05
C GLY A 202 9.25 -9.97 -13.16
N LYS A 203 7.94 -10.04 -13.14
CA LYS A 203 7.04 -9.44 -14.14
C LYS A 203 5.74 -8.94 -13.52
N PHE A 204 5.02 -8.09 -14.26
CA PHE A 204 3.66 -7.70 -13.88
C PHE A 204 2.64 -8.75 -14.29
N HIS A 205 1.77 -9.13 -13.39
CA HIS A 205 0.56 -9.87 -13.74
C HIS A 205 -0.37 -9.01 -14.61
N LYS A 206 -0.89 -9.64 -15.65
CA LYS A 206 -1.93 -9.08 -16.54
C LYS A 206 -3.23 -9.86 -16.38
N VAL A 207 -4.34 -9.22 -16.68
CA VAL A 207 -5.66 -9.88 -16.66
C VAL A 207 -5.68 -11.12 -17.56
N SER A 208 -4.98 -11.08 -18.70
CA SER A 208 -4.84 -12.21 -19.63
C SER A 208 -4.17 -13.46 -19.03
N ASN A 209 -3.43 -13.33 -17.93
CA ASN A 209 -2.83 -14.49 -17.25
C ASN A 209 -3.86 -15.35 -16.49
N PHE A 210 -5.09 -14.86 -16.33
CA PHE A 210 -6.12 -15.47 -15.48
C PHE A 210 -7.39 -15.85 -16.25
N LEU A 211 -7.32 -16.05 -17.58
CA LEU A 211 -8.51 -16.34 -18.41
C LEU A 211 -9.25 -17.60 -17.95
N ASP A 212 -8.51 -18.64 -17.53
CA ASP A 212 -9.13 -19.86 -16.99
C ASP A 212 -9.92 -19.58 -15.72
N LYS A 213 -9.39 -18.72 -14.83
CA LYS A 213 -10.09 -18.28 -13.63
C LYS A 213 -11.33 -17.45 -13.94
N PHE A 214 -11.26 -16.58 -14.94
CA PHE A 214 -12.44 -15.86 -15.42
C PHE A 214 -13.52 -16.79 -15.97
N SER A 215 -13.14 -17.87 -16.65
CA SER A 215 -14.07 -18.90 -17.10
C SER A 215 -14.74 -19.61 -15.91
N GLU A 216 -13.98 -20.00 -14.88
CA GLU A 216 -14.51 -20.60 -13.66
C GLU A 216 -15.51 -19.66 -12.97
N ILE A 217 -15.14 -18.37 -12.80
CA ILE A 217 -16.00 -17.35 -12.17
C ILE A 217 -17.27 -17.13 -13.01
N SER A 218 -17.13 -16.94 -14.32
CA SER A 218 -18.28 -16.73 -15.22
C SER A 218 -19.27 -17.90 -15.16
N ASN A 219 -18.80 -19.12 -15.01
CA ASN A 219 -19.66 -20.31 -14.87
C ASN A 219 -20.29 -20.45 -13.48
N SER A 220 -19.77 -19.77 -12.47
CA SER A 220 -20.23 -19.89 -11.07
C SER A 220 -21.26 -18.84 -10.68
N TYR A 221 -21.43 -17.80 -11.48
CA TYR A 221 -22.32 -16.68 -11.23
C TYR A 221 -23.22 -16.38 -12.44
N ASP A 222 -24.45 -15.92 -12.18
CA ASP A 222 -25.39 -15.51 -13.24
C ASP A 222 -24.90 -14.23 -13.96
N THR A 223 -24.21 -13.35 -13.23
CA THR A 223 -23.67 -12.10 -13.77
C THR A 223 -22.21 -11.90 -13.29
N LEU A 224 -21.31 -11.65 -14.24
CA LEU A 224 -19.93 -11.19 -13.98
C LEU A 224 -19.83 -9.71 -14.29
N ILE A 225 -19.62 -8.90 -13.26
CA ILE A 225 -19.48 -7.46 -13.36
C ILE A 225 -18.00 -7.11 -13.51
N ILE A 226 -17.64 -6.39 -14.56
CA ILE A 226 -16.28 -5.90 -14.79
C ILE A 226 -16.23 -4.40 -14.52
N LYS A 227 -15.47 -4.00 -13.51
CA LYS A 227 -15.22 -2.60 -13.18
C LYS A 227 -13.77 -2.26 -13.49
N SER A 228 -13.55 -1.44 -14.52
CA SER A 228 -12.22 -0.91 -14.82
C SER A 228 -11.73 0.03 -13.71
N HIS A 229 -10.41 0.06 -13.50
CA HIS A 229 -9.82 1.02 -12.59
C HIS A 229 -9.97 2.44 -13.16
N PRO A 230 -10.42 3.46 -12.37
CA PRO A 230 -10.65 4.80 -12.88
C PRO A 230 -9.41 5.49 -13.48
N TYR A 231 -8.21 5.14 -12.97
CA TYR A 231 -6.94 5.61 -13.53
C TYR A 231 -6.36 4.73 -14.64
N SER A 232 -7.04 3.66 -15.02
CA SER A 232 -6.57 2.89 -16.16
C SER A 232 -6.66 3.74 -17.43
N ALA A 233 -5.51 3.99 -18.04
CA ALA A 233 -5.45 4.72 -19.31
C ALA A 233 -6.09 3.91 -20.45
N ASP A 234 -6.08 2.59 -20.32
CA ASP A 234 -6.64 1.67 -21.29
C ASP A 234 -7.56 0.63 -20.60
N PRO A 235 -8.88 0.82 -20.68
CA PRO A 235 -9.83 -0.18 -20.21
C PRO A 235 -9.94 -1.40 -21.14
N PHE A 236 -9.12 -1.49 -22.19
CA PHE A 236 -9.23 -2.49 -23.25
C PHE A 236 -9.18 -3.92 -22.72
N GLU A 237 -8.30 -4.23 -21.75
CA GLU A 237 -8.26 -5.56 -21.14
C GLU A 237 -9.60 -5.94 -20.48
N ALA A 238 -10.17 -5.05 -19.68
CA ALA A 238 -11.44 -5.28 -19.02
C ALA A 238 -12.59 -5.44 -20.04
N ILE A 239 -12.61 -4.58 -21.08
CA ILE A 239 -13.60 -4.66 -22.16
C ILE A 239 -13.42 -5.95 -22.96
N SER A 240 -12.19 -6.37 -23.22
CA SER A 240 -11.92 -7.62 -23.95
C SER A 240 -12.45 -8.83 -23.20
N ILE A 241 -12.24 -8.90 -21.88
CA ILE A 241 -12.80 -9.97 -21.06
C ILE A 241 -14.32 -9.95 -21.08
N SER A 242 -14.94 -8.78 -20.97
CA SER A 242 -16.40 -8.68 -21.01
C SER A 242 -17.00 -9.18 -22.31
N ARG A 243 -16.22 -9.25 -23.39
CA ARG A 243 -16.65 -9.80 -24.70
C ARG A 243 -16.42 -11.30 -24.84
N LEU A 244 -15.63 -11.91 -23.96
CA LEU A 244 -15.35 -13.34 -23.99
C LEU A 244 -16.47 -14.18 -23.33
N PHE A 245 -17.24 -13.56 -22.44
CA PHE A 245 -18.26 -14.26 -21.64
C PHE A 245 -19.62 -13.57 -21.81
N ASN A 246 -20.67 -14.35 -22.10
CA ASN A 246 -22.00 -13.83 -22.43
C ASN A 246 -22.75 -13.19 -21.25
N ASN A 247 -22.37 -13.53 -20.02
CA ASN A 247 -22.97 -13.03 -18.79
C ASN A 247 -22.19 -11.84 -18.16
N CYS A 248 -21.28 -11.23 -18.93
CA CYS A 248 -20.51 -10.08 -18.46
C CYS A 248 -21.18 -8.76 -18.72
N ILE A 249 -21.15 -7.87 -17.73
CA ILE A 249 -21.50 -6.47 -17.86
C ILE A 249 -20.33 -5.59 -17.41
N THR A 250 -20.15 -4.42 -18.02
CA THR A 250 -19.15 -3.43 -17.61
C THR A 250 -19.83 -2.27 -16.89
N VAL A 251 -19.24 -1.83 -15.77
CA VAL A 251 -19.76 -0.72 -14.96
C VAL A 251 -18.66 0.30 -14.65
N THR A 252 -19.07 1.54 -14.45
CA THR A 252 -18.20 2.65 -14.01
C THR A 252 -18.58 3.17 -12.62
N ASP A 253 -19.56 2.55 -11.98
CA ASP A 253 -20.08 2.95 -10.69
C ASP A 253 -19.04 2.85 -9.59
N ASN A 254 -19.24 3.62 -8.52
CA ASN A 254 -18.37 3.61 -7.35
C ASN A 254 -18.34 2.23 -6.70
N PHE A 255 -17.17 1.78 -6.28
CA PHE A 255 -16.96 0.46 -5.67
C PHE A 255 -17.86 0.22 -4.45
N TYR A 256 -17.96 1.18 -3.54
CA TYR A 256 -18.76 1.03 -2.31
C TYR A 256 -20.26 0.98 -2.61
N TYR A 257 -20.69 1.71 -3.63
CA TYR A 257 -22.06 1.60 -4.13
C TYR A 257 -22.36 0.20 -4.66
N LEU A 258 -21.45 -0.38 -5.45
CA LEU A 258 -21.60 -1.75 -5.93
C LEU A 258 -21.66 -2.75 -4.78
N MET A 259 -20.84 -2.57 -3.74
CA MET A 259 -20.87 -3.44 -2.54
C MET A 259 -22.21 -3.42 -1.81
N SER A 260 -23.00 -2.36 -1.95
CA SER A 260 -24.33 -2.27 -1.34
C SER A 260 -25.39 -3.16 -2.00
N HIS A 261 -25.10 -3.75 -3.19
CA HIS A 261 -26.02 -4.63 -3.88
C HIS A 261 -25.97 -6.04 -3.29
N GLU A 262 -27.11 -6.54 -2.83
CA GLU A 262 -27.20 -7.88 -2.21
C GLU A 262 -26.80 -8.98 -3.17
N ASN A 263 -27.13 -8.82 -4.45
CA ASN A 263 -26.83 -9.79 -5.52
C ASN A 263 -25.33 -9.98 -5.76
N ILE A 264 -24.47 -9.00 -5.43
CA ILE A 264 -23.02 -9.15 -5.51
C ILE A 264 -22.56 -9.93 -4.29
N GLU A 265 -22.16 -11.18 -4.49
CA GLU A 265 -21.71 -12.07 -3.42
C GLU A 265 -20.19 -12.02 -3.22
N ALA A 266 -19.44 -11.85 -4.31
CA ALA A 266 -17.98 -11.91 -4.30
C ALA A 266 -17.31 -10.81 -5.10
N VAL A 267 -16.12 -10.44 -4.65
CA VAL A 267 -15.21 -9.51 -5.35
C VAL A 267 -13.90 -10.24 -5.67
N TYR A 268 -13.52 -10.18 -6.92
CA TYR A 268 -12.25 -10.69 -7.42
C TYR A 268 -11.38 -9.53 -7.88
N SER A 269 -10.10 -9.63 -7.63
CA SER A 269 -9.07 -8.75 -8.20
C SER A 269 -7.79 -9.54 -8.42
N ILE A 270 -6.86 -9.05 -9.22
CA ILE A 270 -5.55 -9.71 -9.30
C ILE A 270 -4.89 -9.65 -7.92
N SER A 271 -4.68 -8.45 -7.39
CA SER A 271 -4.06 -8.21 -6.07
C SER A 271 -4.46 -6.84 -5.50
N SER A 272 -5.69 -6.36 -5.79
CA SER A 272 -6.16 -5.06 -5.31
C SER A 272 -6.62 -5.11 -3.85
N SER A 273 -6.47 -3.99 -3.16
CA SER A 273 -7.06 -3.75 -1.84
C SER A 273 -8.59 -3.89 -1.81
N THR A 274 -9.27 -3.75 -2.94
CA THR A 274 -10.73 -3.88 -3.05
C THR A 274 -11.25 -5.24 -2.59
N SER A 275 -10.49 -6.32 -2.81
CA SER A 275 -10.86 -7.66 -2.30
C SER A 275 -10.75 -7.75 -0.76
N ILE A 276 -9.87 -6.98 -0.13
CA ILE A 276 -9.79 -6.88 1.33
C ILE A 276 -10.95 -6.04 1.85
N GLU A 277 -11.20 -4.88 1.25
CA GLU A 277 -12.32 -4.02 1.64
C GLU A 277 -13.67 -4.71 1.50
N ALA A 278 -13.85 -5.54 0.46
CA ALA A 278 -15.08 -6.31 0.23
C ALA A 278 -15.45 -7.18 1.44
N ARG A 279 -14.45 -7.80 2.11
CA ARG A 279 -14.70 -8.64 3.30
C ARG A 279 -15.27 -7.83 4.45
N TYR A 280 -14.75 -6.63 4.71
CA TYR A 280 -15.32 -5.72 5.73
C TYR A 280 -16.71 -5.22 5.35
N LEU A 281 -17.03 -5.17 4.06
CA LEU A 281 -18.34 -4.75 3.53
C LEU A 281 -19.33 -5.93 3.39
N GLY A 282 -19.01 -7.07 3.98
CA GLY A 282 -19.90 -8.25 4.03
C GLY A 282 -19.96 -9.07 2.74
N LYS A 283 -18.92 -8.99 1.90
CA LYS A 283 -18.78 -9.78 0.67
C LYS A 283 -17.59 -10.71 0.75
N GLU A 284 -17.61 -11.80 -0.02
CA GLU A 284 -16.42 -12.61 -0.22
C GLU A 284 -15.39 -11.82 -1.02
N GLY A 285 -14.11 -11.86 -0.63
CA GLY A 285 -13.04 -11.15 -1.32
C GLY A 285 -11.89 -12.09 -1.70
N TYR A 286 -11.58 -12.18 -3.00
CA TYR A 286 -10.60 -13.10 -3.55
C TYR A 286 -9.54 -12.39 -4.36
N HIS A 287 -8.28 -12.82 -4.18
CA HIS A 287 -7.18 -12.43 -5.05
C HIS A 287 -6.86 -13.55 -6.04
N LEU A 288 -6.66 -13.22 -7.32
CA LEU A 288 -6.26 -14.17 -8.36
C LEU A 288 -4.75 -14.47 -8.30
N ALA A 289 -3.96 -13.51 -7.80
CA ALA A 289 -2.54 -13.66 -7.49
C ALA A 289 -2.30 -13.46 -6.00
N LYS A 290 -1.09 -13.77 -5.53
CA LYS A 290 -0.70 -13.55 -4.14
C LYS A 290 -0.74 -12.06 -3.78
N TYR A 291 -1.47 -11.70 -2.72
CA TYR A 291 -1.40 -10.36 -2.15
C TYR A 291 -0.07 -10.18 -1.40
N PRO A 292 0.72 -9.13 -1.71
CA PRO A 292 2.10 -9.05 -1.22
C PRO A 292 2.23 -8.63 0.24
N PHE A 293 1.21 -7.99 0.81
CA PHE A 293 1.27 -7.47 2.17
C PHE A 293 0.59 -8.41 3.16
N ARG A 294 1.26 -8.70 4.27
CA ARG A 294 0.71 -9.46 5.39
C ARG A 294 0.56 -8.53 6.59
N PHE A 295 -0.60 -8.52 7.17
CA PHE A 295 -0.92 -7.77 8.38
C PHE A 295 -0.95 -8.70 9.59
N THR A 296 -0.82 -8.14 10.80
CA THR A 296 -0.85 -8.92 12.04
C THR A 296 -2.20 -9.60 12.25
N GLU A 297 -3.27 -9.04 11.74
CA GLU A 297 -4.62 -9.56 11.78
C GLU A 297 -4.80 -10.84 10.93
N ASP A 298 -3.90 -11.10 9.98
CA ASP A 298 -3.88 -12.32 9.16
C ASP A 298 -3.32 -13.55 9.88
N PHE A 299 -2.88 -13.41 11.15
CA PHE A 299 -2.30 -14.48 11.96
C PHE A 299 -3.19 -14.82 13.15
N ASN A 300 -3.11 -16.08 13.61
CA ASN A 300 -3.79 -16.51 14.82
C ASN A 300 -3.28 -15.74 16.05
N GLU A 301 -4.13 -15.56 17.06
CA GLU A 301 -3.75 -14.94 18.33
C GLU A 301 -2.47 -15.60 18.92
N GLY A 302 -1.48 -14.77 19.18
CA GLY A 302 -0.19 -15.22 19.75
C GLY A 302 0.90 -15.56 18.73
N GLU A 303 0.61 -15.60 17.43
CA GLU A 303 1.62 -15.73 16.38
C GLU A 303 2.18 -14.37 15.99
N PHE A 304 3.32 -14.01 16.55
CA PHE A 304 4.07 -12.83 16.15
C PHE A 304 5.04 -13.17 15.02
N GLN A 305 4.82 -12.64 13.83
CA GLN A 305 5.78 -12.73 12.73
C GLN A 305 6.51 -11.41 12.53
N LEU A 306 7.82 -11.42 12.73
CA LEU A 306 8.67 -10.27 12.43
C LEU A 306 8.53 -9.92 10.93
N GLY A 307 8.27 -8.64 10.66
CA GLY A 307 8.09 -8.13 9.29
C GLY A 307 6.65 -8.13 8.76
N SER A 308 5.64 -8.56 9.56
CA SER A 308 4.24 -8.26 9.26
C SER A 308 3.91 -6.79 9.56
N PHE A 309 2.89 -6.26 8.89
CA PHE A 309 2.43 -4.89 9.10
C PHE A 309 1.44 -4.81 10.25
N PHE A 310 1.57 -3.77 11.05
CA PHE A 310 0.65 -3.38 12.12
C PHE A 310 -0.23 -2.23 11.62
N THR A 311 -1.55 -2.35 11.77
CA THR A 311 -2.50 -1.33 11.35
C THR A 311 -2.58 -0.20 12.36
N VAL A 312 -2.10 0.99 11.99
CA VAL A 312 -1.96 2.17 12.87
C VAL A 312 -2.66 3.37 12.24
N ASP A 313 -3.32 4.18 13.07
CA ASP A 313 -4.02 5.41 12.67
C ASP A 313 -3.06 6.61 12.51
N ASP A 314 -3.60 7.82 12.71
CA ASP A 314 -2.86 9.07 12.67
C ASP A 314 -1.86 9.28 13.84
N ALA A 315 -1.71 8.31 14.74
CA ALA A 315 -0.73 8.34 15.82
C ALA A 315 0.71 8.54 15.30
N ILE A 316 1.02 8.05 14.09
CA ILE A 316 2.33 8.23 13.45
C ILE A 316 2.76 9.70 13.28
N PHE A 317 1.81 10.64 13.30
CA PHE A 317 2.09 12.08 13.18
C PHE A 317 2.34 12.74 14.53
N SER A 318 2.28 11.99 15.64
CA SER A 318 2.62 12.49 16.97
C SER A 318 4.08 12.20 17.33
N ALA A 319 4.69 13.11 18.10
CA ALA A 319 6.04 12.88 18.61
C ALA A 319 6.08 11.75 19.65
N ASP A 320 5.00 11.55 20.42
CA ASP A 320 4.93 10.52 21.45
C ASP A 320 4.93 9.11 20.88
N PHE A 321 4.32 8.90 19.69
CA PHE A 321 4.46 7.66 18.94
C PHE A 321 5.92 7.33 18.69
N TRP A 322 6.69 8.27 18.13
CA TRP A 322 8.10 8.08 17.81
C TRP A 322 9.00 7.95 19.04
N ARG A 323 8.67 8.67 20.13
CA ARG A 323 9.33 8.50 21.42
C ARG A 323 9.23 7.05 21.92
N THR A 324 8.05 6.49 21.78
CA THR A 324 7.78 5.12 22.22
C THR A 324 8.49 4.10 21.35
N ILE A 325 8.24 4.13 20.02
CA ILE A 325 8.73 3.04 19.17
C ILE A 325 10.23 3.10 18.89
N LEU A 326 10.88 4.27 18.97
CA LEU A 326 12.32 4.40 18.77
C LEU A 326 13.14 4.29 20.05
N ALA A 327 12.52 4.21 21.23
CA ALA A 327 13.21 4.05 22.50
C ALA A 327 14.21 2.86 22.57
N PRO A 328 13.95 1.72 21.90
CA PRO A 328 14.92 0.62 21.85
C PRO A 328 16.23 0.97 21.11
N LEU A 329 16.19 1.93 20.22
CA LEU A 329 17.33 2.28 19.35
C LEU A 329 18.10 3.51 19.84
N VAL A 330 17.40 4.50 20.39
CA VAL A 330 17.98 5.81 20.73
C VAL A 330 17.35 6.38 21.99
N SER A 331 18.08 7.30 22.63
CA SER A 331 17.50 8.11 23.70
C SER A 331 16.43 9.02 23.14
N THR A 332 15.25 8.99 23.74
CA THR A 332 14.10 9.82 23.37
C THR A 332 13.84 10.91 24.40
N THR A 333 13.22 11.98 23.98
CA THR A 333 12.73 13.02 24.89
C THR A 333 11.54 12.52 25.71
N PRO A 334 11.21 13.13 26.85
CA PRO A 334 10.04 12.72 27.65
C PRO A 334 8.72 12.82 26.88
N LEU A 335 7.78 11.92 27.19
CA LEU A 335 6.40 11.98 26.66
C LEU A 335 5.72 13.30 27.06
N THR A 336 4.91 13.82 26.16
CA THR A 336 4.22 15.12 26.35
C THR A 336 2.70 15.02 26.40
N ASP A 337 2.14 13.87 26.04
CA ASP A 337 0.69 13.60 25.90
C ASP A 337 -0.06 14.66 25.03
N VAL A 338 0.65 15.22 24.06
CA VAL A 338 0.07 16.14 23.10
C VAL A 338 -0.77 15.36 22.09
N LYS A 339 -2.08 15.59 22.11
CA LYS A 339 -3.01 14.98 21.15
C LYS A 339 -3.23 15.91 19.96
N ILE A 340 -3.10 15.34 18.76
CA ILE A 340 -3.45 16.05 17.54
C ILE A 340 -4.97 15.99 17.37
N PRO A 341 -5.67 17.12 17.19
CA PRO A 341 -7.10 17.10 16.94
C PRO A 341 -7.44 16.29 15.69
N LYS A 342 -8.32 15.30 15.81
CA LYS A 342 -8.79 14.52 14.67
C LYS A 342 -9.63 15.39 13.75
N LYS A 343 -9.36 15.29 12.45
CA LYS A 343 -10.12 15.96 11.38
C LYS A 343 -10.25 14.98 10.21
N PRO A 344 -11.47 14.64 9.78
CA PRO A 344 -11.67 13.73 8.67
C PRO A 344 -10.93 14.17 7.41
N ASN A 345 -10.40 13.20 6.67
CA ASN A 345 -9.73 13.38 5.38
C ASN A 345 -8.52 14.33 5.39
N ARG A 346 -7.97 14.69 6.54
CA ARG A 346 -6.81 15.60 6.62
C ARG A 346 -5.58 14.99 5.96
N ILE A 347 -5.26 13.76 6.30
CA ILE A 347 -4.08 13.04 5.79
C ILE A 347 -4.31 12.72 4.32
N ARG A 348 -5.47 12.19 3.99
CA ARG A 348 -5.91 11.86 2.63
C ARG A 348 -5.77 13.07 1.68
N THR A 349 -6.25 14.24 2.10
CA THR A 349 -6.14 15.49 1.35
C THR A 349 -4.68 15.93 1.19
N SER A 350 -3.86 15.80 2.22
CA SER A 350 -2.44 16.18 2.18
C SER A 350 -1.62 15.33 1.21
N LEU A 351 -1.94 14.04 1.13
CA LEU A 351 -1.32 13.10 0.19
C LEU A 351 -1.95 13.15 -1.21
N ARG A 352 -3.05 13.90 -1.38
CA ARG A 352 -3.89 13.89 -2.60
C ARG A 352 -4.39 12.49 -2.97
N SER A 353 -4.63 11.66 -1.97
CA SER A 353 -5.20 10.32 -2.13
C SER A 353 -6.72 10.39 -1.99
N PHE A 354 -7.44 10.40 -3.10
CA PHE A 354 -8.90 10.53 -3.11
C PHE A 354 -9.63 9.18 -3.14
N TRP A 355 -8.90 8.08 -3.13
CA TRP A 355 -9.45 6.73 -3.10
C TRP A 355 -10.15 6.46 -1.78
N GLY A 356 -11.30 5.84 -1.84
CA GLY A 356 -12.05 5.44 -0.66
C GLY A 356 -12.81 6.57 0.02
N PHE A 357 -12.97 7.73 -0.59
CA PHE A 357 -13.85 8.78 -0.07
C PHE A 357 -15.30 8.33 -0.14
N ASN A 358 -15.98 8.28 1.02
CA ASN A 358 -17.38 7.87 1.09
C ASN A 358 -18.34 8.80 0.38
N PHE A 359 -18.03 10.10 0.39
CA PHE A 359 -18.95 11.16 -0.03
C PHE A 359 -18.52 11.83 -1.34
N VAL A 360 -17.38 11.45 -1.85
CA VAL A 360 -16.87 11.97 -3.11
C VAL A 360 -16.82 10.81 -4.09
N ASP A 361 -17.53 10.92 -5.19
CA ASP A 361 -17.42 9.97 -6.28
C ASP A 361 -16.04 10.15 -6.93
N THR A 362 -15.07 9.36 -6.44
CA THR A 362 -13.69 9.42 -6.91
C THR A 362 -13.57 9.03 -8.37
N ASP A 363 -14.49 8.21 -8.89
CA ASP A 363 -14.50 7.78 -10.27
C ASP A 363 -14.89 8.96 -11.19
N ILE A 364 -15.87 9.77 -10.80
CA ILE A 364 -16.22 11.01 -11.51
C ILE A 364 -15.08 12.03 -11.46
N ILE A 365 -14.46 12.24 -10.29
CA ILE A 365 -13.32 13.15 -10.17
C ILE A 365 -12.19 12.73 -11.10
N CYS A 366 -11.86 11.43 -11.12
CA CYS A 366 -10.84 10.91 -12.01
C CYS A 366 -11.18 11.09 -13.50
N GLN A 367 -12.44 10.97 -13.86
CA GLN A 367 -12.89 11.23 -15.23
C GLN A 367 -12.72 12.70 -15.62
N ILE A 368 -13.02 13.63 -14.71
CA ILE A 368 -12.83 15.08 -14.94
C ILE A 368 -11.35 15.41 -15.15
N TYR A 369 -10.45 14.82 -14.38
CA TYR A 369 -9.00 15.07 -14.52
C TYR A 369 -8.35 14.38 -15.71
N LYS A 370 -9.06 13.47 -16.40
CA LYS A 370 -8.57 12.84 -17.63
C LYS A 370 -8.91 13.63 -18.89
N GLN A 371 -9.79 14.62 -18.81
CA GLN A 371 -10.10 15.56 -19.87
C GLN A 371 -9.13 16.74 -19.87
#